data_baaac46500891bcf694145f0b68147d2
#
_entry.id   baaac46500891bcf694145f0b68147d2
#
_cell.length_a   1.000
_cell.length_b   1.000
_cell.length_c   1.000
_cell.angle_alpha   90.00
_cell.angle_beta   90.00
_cell.angle_gamma   90.00
#
_symmetry.space_group_name_H-M   'P 1'
#
loop_
_entity.id
_entity.type
_entity.pdbx_description
1 polymer ?
#
loop_
_entity_poly.entity_id
_entity_poly.type
_entity_poly.pdbx_seq_one_letter_code
_entity_poly.pdbx_strand_id
1 'polypeptide(L)'
;MNEPSPRPIDVSILVNTFRRPRHLSLVLESIALQQAATSWEVVVSDDGSDDGTEALVARFAATAPFPVRFTSRPHDGFRLARVRNEAARLARGNYYLFLDGDCMLPRHHVAAHLARRRRGTALVGYCARLTEEASRELTPEGLPPIDLPRLVTPDERQSLARRRRKAWWHGAVRHPTKPRLTGGDFGIWRDDFDGINGFDERFIGWGQEDDDLGLRLRARGVRLESILDRTCSLHVWHATDPTAAARWRDGPNVPYFARHGRLTVCRHGLVDRPAATVVWGLPHDIAATPLGMAVARQLAGATRAAAGVACEIDVVVRPGRASFTRPAECRLAVIAAGTEPDAAIRSTADQIVTVSDEQSIAEALATAG
;
A
#
# COMPACT_ATOMS: atom_id res chain seq x y z
N MET A 1 32.19 29.66 10.65
CA MET A 1 31.96 28.94 9.40
C MET A 1 30.58 28.32 9.55
N ASN A 2 29.59 28.78 8.75
CA ASN A 2 28.26 28.16 8.77
C ASN A 2 28.39 26.74 8.20
N GLU A 3 28.04 25.73 8.98
CA GLU A 3 27.87 24.41 8.42
C GLU A 3 26.85 24.48 7.29
N PRO A 4 27.14 23.90 6.12
CA PRO A 4 26.17 23.88 5.03
C PRO A 4 24.90 23.19 5.52
N SER A 5 23.75 23.85 5.37
CA SER A 5 22.44 23.23 5.66
C SER A 5 22.37 21.86 5.00
N PRO A 6 21.92 20.82 5.73
CA PRO A 6 21.86 19.48 5.18
C PRO A 6 21.04 19.50 3.88
N ARG A 7 21.58 18.93 2.81
CA ARG A 7 20.87 18.86 1.52
C ARG A 7 19.51 18.21 1.73
N PRO A 8 18.44 18.75 1.14
CA PRO A 8 17.11 18.12 1.25
C PRO A 8 17.18 16.68 0.71
N ILE A 9 16.56 15.75 1.42
CA ILE A 9 16.46 14.35 0.97
C ILE A 9 15.53 14.29 -0.23
N ASP A 10 15.99 13.72 -1.33
CA ASP A 10 15.19 13.56 -2.56
C ASP A 10 14.44 12.21 -2.55
N VAL A 11 15.12 11.14 -2.13
CA VAL A 11 14.57 9.78 -2.12
C VAL A 11 14.59 9.19 -0.72
N SER A 12 13.49 8.59 -0.29
CA SER A 12 13.46 7.70 0.88
C SER A 12 13.29 6.26 0.41
N ILE A 13 14.25 5.40 0.72
CA ILE A 13 14.16 3.96 0.50
C ILE A 13 13.53 3.36 1.75
N LEU A 14 12.31 2.83 1.61
CA LEU A 14 11.47 2.34 2.69
C LEU A 14 11.51 0.82 2.71
N VAL A 15 12.20 0.25 3.71
CA VAL A 15 12.45 -1.19 3.82
C VAL A 15 11.62 -1.76 4.95
N ASN A 16 10.70 -2.66 4.65
CA ASN A 16 9.95 -3.41 5.67
C ASN A 16 10.64 -4.74 5.98
N THR A 17 10.66 -5.13 7.26
CA THR A 17 11.30 -6.37 7.69
C THR A 17 10.56 -7.06 8.82
N PHE A 18 10.76 -8.38 8.95
CA PHE A 18 10.33 -9.17 10.10
C PHE A 18 11.16 -10.46 10.19
N ARG A 19 11.88 -10.64 11.33
CA ARG A 19 12.62 -11.86 11.68
C ARG A 19 13.52 -12.45 10.59
N ARG A 20 14.22 -11.58 9.84
CA ARG A 20 15.12 -11.98 8.74
C ARG A 20 16.41 -11.14 8.73
N PRO A 21 17.20 -11.11 9.81
CA PRO A 21 18.35 -10.20 9.92
C PRO A 21 19.40 -10.44 8.82
N ARG A 22 19.65 -11.70 8.40
CA ARG A 22 20.57 -11.99 7.30
C ARG A 22 20.09 -11.42 5.95
N HIS A 23 18.80 -11.54 5.62
CA HIS A 23 18.25 -10.98 4.39
C HIS A 23 18.33 -9.47 4.42
N LEU A 24 17.90 -8.86 5.52
CA LEU A 24 17.98 -7.41 5.72
C LEU A 24 19.40 -6.89 5.57
N SER A 25 20.41 -7.59 6.13
CA SER A 25 21.81 -7.21 5.98
C SER A 25 22.25 -7.16 4.51
N LEU A 26 21.91 -8.18 3.71
CA LEU A 26 22.17 -8.20 2.27
C LEU A 26 21.49 -7.05 1.53
N VAL A 27 20.24 -6.74 1.90
CA VAL A 27 19.49 -5.63 1.31
C VAL A 27 20.15 -4.29 1.65
N LEU A 28 20.49 -4.04 2.90
CA LEU A 28 21.13 -2.80 3.36
C LEU A 28 22.49 -2.60 2.68
N GLU A 29 23.33 -3.62 2.56
CA GLU A 29 24.60 -3.57 1.83
C GLU A 29 24.38 -3.28 0.35
N SER A 30 23.35 -3.88 -0.28
CA SER A 30 23.01 -3.58 -1.67
C SER A 30 22.58 -2.14 -1.89
N ILE A 31 21.94 -1.53 -0.88
CA ILE A 31 21.58 -0.11 -0.87
C ILE A 31 22.84 0.75 -0.71
N ALA A 32 23.80 0.36 0.13
CA ALA A 32 25.07 1.08 0.28
C ALA A 32 25.89 1.14 -1.00
N LEU A 33 25.73 0.13 -1.88
CA LEU A 33 26.40 0.05 -3.18
C LEU A 33 25.71 0.85 -4.30
N GLN A 34 24.59 1.54 -4.03
CA GLN A 34 23.87 2.30 -5.06
C GLN A 34 24.69 3.45 -5.61
N GLN A 35 24.56 3.67 -6.91
CA GLN A 35 25.20 4.76 -7.62
C GLN A 35 24.14 5.66 -8.24
N ALA A 36 23.84 6.78 -7.57
CA ALA A 36 22.89 7.77 -8.05
C ALA A 36 23.36 9.18 -7.66
N ALA A 37 23.20 10.15 -8.58
CA ALA A 37 23.55 11.55 -8.33
C ALA A 37 22.40 12.27 -7.59
N THR A 38 22.07 11.79 -6.39
CA THR A 38 20.99 12.34 -5.56
C THR A 38 21.27 12.11 -4.08
N SER A 39 20.52 12.77 -3.21
CA SER A 39 20.52 12.51 -1.77
C SER A 39 19.41 11.54 -1.43
N TRP A 40 19.72 10.49 -0.66
CA TRP A 40 18.72 9.57 -0.16
C TRP A 40 18.91 9.24 1.32
N GLU A 41 17.87 8.72 1.91
CA GLU A 41 17.88 8.09 3.23
C GLU A 41 17.32 6.68 3.14
N VAL A 42 17.56 5.86 4.15
CA VAL A 42 16.93 4.57 4.34
C VAL A 42 16.06 4.65 5.58
N VAL A 43 14.85 4.17 5.49
CA VAL A 43 13.94 3.99 6.64
C VAL A 43 13.60 2.51 6.73
N VAL A 44 14.07 1.85 7.77
CA VAL A 44 13.74 0.45 8.07
C VAL A 44 12.57 0.43 9.04
N SER A 45 11.49 -0.22 8.66
CA SER A 45 10.32 -0.47 9.52
C SER A 45 10.18 -1.95 9.79
N ASP A 46 10.19 -2.30 11.07
CA ASP A 46 10.21 -3.67 11.58
C ASP A 46 8.87 -4.05 12.22
N ASP A 47 8.32 -5.21 11.87
CA ASP A 47 7.06 -5.73 12.43
C ASP A 47 7.25 -6.45 13.78
N GLY A 48 8.22 -6.00 14.59
CA GLY A 48 8.44 -6.51 15.94
C GLY A 48 9.34 -7.74 16.00
N SER A 49 10.50 -7.68 15.35
CA SER A 49 11.52 -8.74 15.43
C SER A 49 12.19 -8.78 16.80
N ASP A 50 12.50 -9.99 17.27
CA ASP A 50 13.18 -10.29 18.52
C ASP A 50 14.53 -11.02 18.32
N ASP A 51 15.12 -10.89 17.12
CA ASP A 51 16.24 -11.68 16.62
C ASP A 51 17.54 -10.85 16.39
N GLY A 52 17.62 -9.67 16.99
CA GLY A 52 18.77 -8.76 16.83
C GLY A 52 18.69 -7.84 15.61
N THR A 53 17.56 -7.75 14.93
CA THR A 53 17.33 -6.87 13.78
C THR A 53 17.63 -5.41 14.12
N GLU A 54 17.18 -4.89 15.26
CA GLU A 54 17.47 -3.51 15.70
C GLU A 54 18.96 -3.24 15.83
N ALA A 55 19.69 -4.14 16.51
CA ALA A 55 21.14 -4.01 16.68
C ALA A 55 21.89 -4.08 15.33
N LEU A 56 21.41 -4.87 14.38
CA LEU A 56 21.94 -4.94 13.03
C LEU A 56 21.77 -3.59 12.31
N VAL A 57 20.58 -3.02 12.34
CA VAL A 57 20.31 -1.71 11.70
C VAL A 57 21.12 -0.61 12.35
N ALA A 58 21.27 -0.60 13.68
CA ALA A 58 22.08 0.38 14.39
C ALA A 58 23.57 0.31 13.98
N ARG A 59 24.13 -0.90 13.86
CA ARG A 59 25.52 -1.09 13.36
C ARG A 59 25.69 -0.60 11.94
N PHE A 60 24.74 -0.93 11.05
CA PHE A 60 24.77 -0.44 9.68
C PHE A 60 24.67 1.08 9.61
N ALA A 61 23.78 1.68 10.38
CA ALA A 61 23.59 3.13 10.43
C ALA A 61 24.85 3.90 10.86
N ALA A 62 25.66 3.29 11.74
CA ALA A 62 26.92 3.90 12.20
C ALA A 62 27.99 4.07 11.10
N THR A 63 27.90 3.30 10.01
CA THR A 63 28.88 3.28 8.92
C THR A 63 28.30 3.71 7.57
N ALA A 64 26.98 3.79 7.46
CA ALA A 64 26.30 4.16 6.21
C ALA A 64 26.64 5.59 5.77
N PRO A 65 26.89 5.85 4.46
CA PRO A 65 27.21 7.18 3.95
C PRO A 65 25.96 8.07 3.76
N PHE A 66 24.82 7.66 4.26
CA PHE A 66 23.51 8.34 4.19
C PHE A 66 22.74 8.14 5.49
N PRO A 67 21.74 8.97 5.78
CA PRO A 67 20.90 8.80 6.97
C PRO A 67 20.15 7.47 6.95
N VAL A 68 20.19 6.75 8.06
CA VAL A 68 19.40 5.52 8.29
C VAL A 68 18.52 5.75 9.51
N ARG A 69 17.24 5.40 9.38
CA ARG A 69 16.28 5.48 10.46
C ARG A 69 15.65 4.12 10.67
N PHE A 70 15.29 3.85 11.90
CA PHE A 70 14.64 2.61 12.31
C PHE A 70 13.38 2.90 13.10
N THR A 71 12.35 2.12 12.86
CA THR A 71 11.16 2.04 13.69
C THR A 71 10.76 0.59 13.83
N SER A 72 10.30 0.24 15.02
CA SER A 72 9.74 -1.08 15.30
C SER A 72 8.48 -0.92 16.14
N ARG A 73 7.61 -1.89 16.06
CA ARG A 73 6.36 -1.97 16.81
C ARG A 73 6.25 -3.34 17.47
N PRO A 74 5.50 -3.48 18.57
CA PRO A 74 5.17 -4.81 19.09
C PRO A 74 4.45 -5.63 18.01
N HIS A 75 4.90 -6.88 17.82
CA HIS A 75 4.29 -7.77 16.84
C HIS A 75 2.85 -8.11 17.24
N ASP A 76 1.92 -7.81 16.35
CA ASP A 76 0.48 -8.07 16.50
C ASP A 76 -0.04 -8.72 15.21
N GLY A 77 0.55 -9.86 14.85
CA GLY A 77 0.30 -10.54 13.58
C GLY A 77 0.91 -9.79 12.39
N PHE A 78 0.72 -10.34 11.20
CA PHE A 78 1.27 -9.79 9.97
C PHE A 78 0.52 -8.52 9.55
N ARG A 79 1.15 -7.35 9.64
CA ARG A 79 0.60 -6.01 9.43
C ARG A 79 1.35 -5.20 8.36
N LEU A 80 1.64 -5.80 7.23
CA LEU A 80 2.52 -5.23 6.20
C LEU A 80 2.10 -3.81 5.75
N ALA A 81 0.79 -3.58 5.52
CA ALA A 81 0.26 -2.25 5.17
C ALA A 81 0.66 -1.20 6.21
N ARG A 82 0.51 -1.52 7.51
CA ARG A 82 0.86 -0.63 8.61
C ARG A 82 2.36 -0.39 8.70
N VAL A 83 3.17 -1.44 8.60
CA VAL A 83 4.64 -1.35 8.64
C VAL A 83 5.17 -0.43 7.53
N ARG A 84 4.64 -0.55 6.31
CA ARG A 84 5.00 0.33 5.20
C ARG A 84 4.56 1.79 5.43
N ASN A 85 3.40 2.01 6.01
CA ASN A 85 2.96 3.35 6.39
C ASN A 85 3.82 3.97 7.49
N GLU A 86 4.25 3.18 8.48
CA GLU A 86 5.17 3.64 9.54
C GLU A 86 6.51 4.11 8.96
N ALA A 87 7.07 3.39 7.98
CA ALA A 87 8.23 3.87 7.25
C ALA A 87 7.97 5.19 6.53
N ALA A 88 6.82 5.31 5.84
CA ALA A 88 6.45 6.51 5.10
C ALA A 88 6.23 7.73 6.02
N ARG A 89 5.65 7.54 7.22
CA ARG A 89 5.48 8.62 8.22
C ARG A 89 6.82 9.20 8.67
N LEU A 90 7.88 8.40 8.73
CA LEU A 90 9.22 8.85 9.10
C LEU A 90 10.00 9.43 7.93
N ALA A 91 9.64 9.11 6.71
CA ALA A 91 10.35 9.49 5.50
C ALA A 91 10.37 11.02 5.27
N ARG A 92 11.50 11.53 4.78
CA ARG A 92 11.71 12.96 4.48
C ARG A 92 11.81 13.25 2.99
N GLY A 93 12.05 12.22 2.17
CA GLY A 93 12.19 12.35 0.73
C GLY A 93 10.87 12.70 0.03
N ASN A 94 11.00 13.25 -1.16
CA ASN A 94 9.86 13.58 -2.02
C ASN A 94 9.45 12.40 -2.92
N TYR A 95 10.31 11.40 -3.04
CA TYR A 95 10.07 10.19 -3.80
C TYR A 95 10.34 8.97 -2.90
N TYR A 96 9.35 8.09 -2.76
CA TYR A 96 9.45 6.87 -1.99
C TYR A 96 9.81 5.70 -2.91
N LEU A 97 10.76 4.89 -2.47
CA LEU A 97 11.10 3.60 -3.06
C LEU A 97 10.82 2.52 -2.01
N PHE A 98 9.70 1.84 -2.12
CA PHE A 98 9.33 0.74 -1.25
C PHE A 98 10.07 -0.53 -1.65
N LEU A 99 10.59 -1.23 -0.66
CA LEU A 99 11.41 -2.42 -0.83
C LEU A 99 11.17 -3.43 0.29
N ASP A 100 10.94 -4.69 -0.06
CA ASP A 100 10.90 -5.75 0.94
C ASP A 100 12.31 -6.07 1.46
N GLY A 101 12.42 -6.39 2.76
CA GLY A 101 13.69 -6.65 3.45
C GLY A 101 14.42 -7.93 3.02
N ASP A 102 13.98 -8.56 1.94
CA ASP A 102 14.60 -9.69 1.27
C ASP A 102 14.86 -9.43 -0.24
N CYS A 103 14.71 -8.18 -0.70
CA CYS A 103 14.90 -7.77 -2.08
C CYS A 103 16.14 -6.89 -2.24
N MET A 104 17.28 -7.44 -2.69
CA MET A 104 18.51 -6.70 -2.96
C MET A 104 18.41 -5.87 -4.24
N LEU A 105 19.09 -4.74 -4.27
CA LEU A 105 19.10 -3.80 -5.38
C LEU A 105 20.34 -3.96 -6.29
N PRO A 106 20.20 -4.05 -7.60
CA PRO A 106 21.31 -3.82 -8.53
C PRO A 106 21.87 -2.41 -8.38
N ARG A 107 23.18 -2.23 -8.64
CA ARG A 107 23.93 -0.98 -8.40
C ARG A 107 23.26 0.30 -8.94
N HIS A 108 22.55 0.23 -10.05
CA HIS A 108 21.91 1.37 -10.70
C HIS A 108 20.41 1.46 -10.51
N HIS A 109 19.84 0.72 -9.53
CA HIS A 109 18.40 0.64 -9.33
C HIS A 109 17.79 2.00 -8.99
N VAL A 110 18.36 2.71 -8.01
CA VAL A 110 17.91 4.06 -7.65
C VAL A 110 18.03 5.02 -8.84
N ALA A 111 19.15 4.99 -9.56
CA ALA A 111 19.34 5.83 -10.75
C ALA A 111 18.32 5.53 -11.85
N ALA A 112 17.94 4.27 -12.05
CA ALA A 112 16.91 3.87 -13.01
C ALA A 112 15.54 4.44 -12.65
N HIS A 113 15.16 4.40 -11.35
CA HIS A 113 13.94 5.04 -10.87
C HIS A 113 13.96 6.55 -11.08
N LEU A 114 15.04 7.22 -10.73
CA LEU A 114 15.20 8.67 -10.91
C LEU A 114 15.07 9.09 -12.38
N ALA A 115 15.69 8.34 -13.28
CA ALA A 115 15.63 8.62 -14.72
C ALA A 115 14.23 8.45 -15.32
N ARG A 116 13.37 7.64 -14.69
CA ARG A 116 12.04 7.29 -15.21
C ARG A 116 10.90 7.95 -14.46
N ARG A 117 11.11 8.40 -13.21
CA ARG A 117 10.06 8.99 -12.37
C ARG A 117 9.39 10.19 -13.02
N ARG A 118 8.07 10.26 -12.93
CA ARG A 118 7.25 11.38 -13.40
C ARG A 118 6.15 11.64 -12.38
N ARG A 119 5.76 12.88 -12.17
CA ARG A 119 4.59 13.25 -11.35
C ARG A 119 3.33 12.55 -11.88
N GLY A 120 2.47 12.07 -10.99
CA GLY A 120 1.29 11.30 -11.36
C GLY A 120 1.59 9.90 -11.94
N THR A 121 2.78 9.35 -11.66
CA THR A 121 3.16 8.00 -12.10
C THR A 121 3.88 7.26 -10.98
N ALA A 122 3.43 6.07 -10.66
CA ALA A 122 4.12 5.09 -9.83
C ALA A 122 4.83 4.05 -10.71
N LEU A 123 6.09 3.78 -10.41
CA LEU A 123 6.94 2.83 -11.13
C LEU A 123 6.89 1.49 -10.41
N VAL A 124 6.43 0.45 -11.10
CA VAL A 124 6.27 -0.91 -10.56
C VAL A 124 7.48 -1.75 -11.00
N GLY A 125 8.25 -2.20 -10.02
CA GLY A 125 9.38 -3.10 -10.20
C GLY A 125 8.95 -4.57 -10.25
N TYR A 126 9.92 -5.42 -10.21
CA TYR A 126 9.80 -6.86 -10.10
C TYR A 126 11.03 -7.41 -9.38
N CYS A 127 10.81 -8.40 -8.51
CA CYS A 127 11.88 -9.08 -7.78
C CYS A 127 12.17 -10.43 -8.45
N ALA A 128 13.32 -10.54 -9.11
CA ALA A 128 13.80 -11.81 -9.67
C ALA A 128 14.20 -12.76 -8.55
N ARG A 129 13.76 -14.00 -8.59
CA ARG A 129 14.00 -14.97 -7.54
C ARG A 129 15.36 -15.63 -7.66
N LEU A 130 16.12 -15.62 -6.58
CA LEU A 130 17.35 -16.41 -6.45
C LEU A 130 17.02 -17.83 -6.01
N THR A 131 17.91 -18.77 -6.37
CA THR A 131 17.86 -20.13 -5.80
C THR A 131 18.37 -20.13 -4.37
N GLU A 132 18.10 -21.20 -3.64
CA GLU A 132 18.62 -21.38 -2.29
C GLU A 132 20.15 -21.40 -2.27
N GLU A 133 20.78 -22.10 -3.23
CA GLU A 133 22.23 -22.20 -3.37
C GLU A 133 22.84 -20.80 -3.61
N ALA A 134 22.36 -20.08 -4.63
CA ALA A 134 22.84 -18.73 -4.92
C ALA A 134 22.66 -17.77 -3.73
N SER A 135 21.57 -17.92 -2.98
CA SER A 135 21.32 -17.10 -1.80
C SER A 135 22.24 -17.44 -0.64
N ARG A 136 22.63 -18.69 -0.45
CA ARG A 136 23.57 -19.12 0.61
C ARG A 136 24.98 -18.60 0.39
N GLU A 137 25.43 -18.48 -0.85
CA GLU A 137 26.75 -17.98 -1.21
C GLU A 137 26.93 -16.48 -0.98
N LEU A 138 25.85 -15.73 -0.88
CA LEU A 138 25.89 -14.30 -0.64
C LEU A 138 26.26 -13.98 0.82
N THR A 139 27.27 -13.13 0.99
CA THR A 139 27.65 -12.59 2.30
C THR A 139 27.58 -11.07 2.28
N PRO A 140 27.13 -10.41 3.36
CA PRO A 140 27.05 -8.96 3.40
C PRO A 140 28.41 -8.29 3.20
N GLU A 141 29.46 -8.80 3.86
CA GLU A 141 30.80 -8.22 3.89
C GLU A 141 31.55 -8.28 2.56
N GLY A 142 31.10 -9.08 1.64
CA GLY A 142 31.72 -9.29 0.34
C GLY A 142 30.74 -9.20 -0.81
N LEU A 143 29.64 -8.48 -0.63
CA LEU A 143 28.60 -8.41 -1.66
C LEU A 143 29.18 -7.82 -2.96
N PRO A 144 29.38 -8.63 -4.01
CA PRO A 144 29.91 -8.14 -5.27
C PRO A 144 28.90 -7.19 -5.92
N PRO A 145 29.31 -6.36 -6.87
CA PRO A 145 28.36 -5.65 -7.73
C PRO A 145 27.34 -6.65 -8.28
N ILE A 146 26.08 -6.42 -7.94
CA ILE A 146 25.01 -7.35 -8.30
C ILE A 146 24.87 -7.41 -9.81
N ASP A 147 25.27 -8.52 -10.39
CA ASP A 147 25.12 -8.84 -11.81
C ASP A 147 23.98 -9.87 -11.97
N LEU A 148 22.82 -9.38 -12.34
CA LEU A 148 21.62 -10.19 -12.58
C LEU A 148 21.86 -11.45 -13.41
N PRO A 149 22.59 -11.40 -14.56
CA PRO A 149 22.82 -12.59 -15.39
C PRO A 149 23.56 -13.72 -14.69
N ARG A 150 24.37 -13.43 -13.67
CA ARG A 150 25.14 -14.45 -12.95
C ARG A 150 24.39 -15.06 -11.77
N LEU A 151 23.46 -14.31 -11.16
CA LEU A 151 22.78 -14.71 -9.95
C LEU A 151 21.44 -15.40 -10.18
N VAL A 152 20.81 -15.20 -11.34
CA VAL A 152 19.51 -15.79 -11.65
C VAL A 152 19.65 -16.95 -12.66
N THR A 153 18.79 -17.95 -12.49
CA THR A 153 18.76 -19.12 -13.38
C THR A 153 18.41 -18.75 -14.83
N PRO A 154 18.77 -19.57 -15.82
CA PRO A 154 18.33 -19.39 -17.19
C PRO A 154 16.81 -19.28 -17.35
N ASP A 155 16.05 -20.07 -16.58
CA ASP A 155 14.58 -20.06 -16.60
C ASP A 155 14.02 -18.76 -16.06
N GLU A 156 14.58 -18.24 -14.97
CA GLU A 156 14.16 -16.93 -14.42
C GLU A 156 14.52 -15.80 -15.39
N ARG A 157 15.68 -15.83 -16.05
CA ARG A 157 16.02 -14.87 -17.11
C ARG A 157 15.02 -14.89 -18.25
N GLN A 158 14.62 -16.09 -18.72
CA GLN A 158 13.60 -16.22 -19.74
C GLN A 158 12.24 -15.71 -19.27
N SER A 159 11.89 -15.99 -18.01
CA SER A 159 10.68 -15.45 -17.36
C SER A 159 10.69 -13.92 -17.36
N LEU A 160 11.80 -13.30 -16.94
CA LEU A 160 11.99 -11.85 -16.95
C LEU A 160 11.86 -11.26 -18.37
N ALA A 161 12.45 -11.90 -19.38
CA ALA A 161 12.34 -11.45 -20.77
C ALA A 161 10.88 -11.48 -21.26
N ARG A 162 10.13 -12.54 -20.92
CA ARG A 162 8.69 -12.65 -21.23
C ARG A 162 7.88 -11.56 -20.50
N ARG A 163 8.14 -11.32 -19.20
CA ARG A 163 7.48 -10.29 -18.39
C ARG A 163 7.78 -8.89 -18.93
N ARG A 164 9.04 -8.59 -19.30
CA ARG A 164 9.44 -7.32 -19.92
C ARG A 164 8.66 -7.04 -21.20
N ARG A 165 8.59 -8.02 -22.09
CA ARG A 165 7.83 -7.92 -23.34
C ARG A 165 6.34 -7.69 -23.09
N LYS A 166 5.76 -8.41 -22.12
CA LYS A 166 4.36 -8.25 -21.72
C LYS A 166 4.11 -6.88 -21.10
N ALA A 167 5.00 -6.39 -20.25
CA ALA A 167 4.91 -5.08 -19.64
C ALA A 167 4.96 -3.95 -20.69
N TRP A 168 5.84 -4.08 -21.68
CA TRP A 168 5.91 -3.17 -22.83
C TRP A 168 4.58 -3.11 -23.60
N TRP A 169 4.00 -4.27 -23.92
CA TRP A 169 2.69 -4.36 -24.57
C TRP A 169 1.59 -3.70 -23.74
N HIS A 170 1.51 -3.97 -22.46
CA HIS A 170 0.53 -3.35 -21.57
C HIS A 170 0.68 -1.82 -21.53
N GLY A 171 1.90 -1.33 -21.55
CA GLY A 171 2.19 0.10 -21.62
C GLY A 171 1.74 0.71 -22.96
N ALA A 172 2.08 0.06 -24.08
CA ALA A 172 1.74 0.53 -25.43
C ALA A 172 0.22 0.64 -25.63
N VAL A 173 -0.55 -0.35 -25.18
CA VAL A 173 -2.02 -0.34 -25.28
C VAL A 173 -2.71 0.40 -24.13
N ARG A 174 -1.94 1.00 -23.19
CA ARG A 174 -2.49 1.66 -22.00
C ARG A 174 -3.49 0.76 -21.25
N HIS A 175 -3.06 -0.48 -20.98
CA HIS A 175 -3.94 -1.49 -20.38
C HIS A 175 -4.54 -0.97 -19.05
N PRO A 176 -5.88 -1.04 -18.85
CA PRO A 176 -6.55 -0.36 -17.74
C PRO A 176 -6.17 -0.87 -16.35
N THR A 177 -5.78 -2.16 -16.23
CA THR A 177 -5.48 -2.79 -14.94
C THR A 177 -4.03 -3.31 -14.82
N LYS A 178 -3.17 -3.09 -15.82
CA LYS A 178 -1.78 -3.54 -15.80
C LYS A 178 -0.79 -2.39 -16.01
N PRO A 179 0.41 -2.47 -15.39
CA PRO A 179 0.85 -3.51 -14.47
C PRO A 179 0.03 -3.47 -13.17
N ARG A 180 -0.05 -4.58 -12.44
CA ARG A 180 -0.47 -4.58 -11.04
C ARG A 180 0.68 -4.09 -10.19
N LEU A 181 0.39 -3.38 -9.11
CA LEU A 181 1.38 -3.02 -8.12
C LEU A 181 1.81 -4.28 -7.38
N THR A 182 3.10 -4.39 -7.10
CA THR A 182 3.70 -5.45 -6.29
C THR A 182 4.55 -4.77 -5.22
N GLY A 183 4.30 -5.03 -3.95
CA GLY A 183 4.87 -4.27 -2.85
C GLY A 183 6.35 -4.46 -2.61
N GLY A 184 6.94 -5.54 -3.15
CA GLY A 184 8.36 -5.85 -2.94
C GLY A 184 9.35 -4.91 -3.63
N ASP A 185 8.90 -4.12 -4.61
CA ASP A 185 9.74 -3.15 -5.34
C ASP A 185 8.83 -2.19 -6.13
N PHE A 186 8.67 -0.96 -5.65
CA PHE A 186 7.99 0.09 -6.42
C PHE A 186 8.39 1.48 -5.96
N GLY A 187 8.34 2.45 -6.90
CA GLY A 187 8.63 3.85 -6.62
C GLY A 187 7.45 4.76 -6.89
N ILE A 188 7.22 5.74 -6.01
CA ILE A 188 6.09 6.67 -6.09
C ILE A 188 6.45 8.04 -5.52
N TRP A 189 5.87 9.11 -6.06
CA TRP A 189 5.96 10.42 -5.45
C TRP A 189 5.20 10.46 -4.13
N ARG A 190 5.80 11.12 -3.14
CA ARG A 190 5.18 11.32 -1.82
C ARG A 190 3.77 11.88 -1.93
N ASP A 191 3.59 12.95 -2.72
CA ASP A 191 2.28 13.61 -2.85
C ASP A 191 1.20 12.66 -3.41
N ASP A 192 1.58 11.75 -4.33
CA ASP A 192 0.65 10.76 -4.89
C ASP A 192 0.27 9.69 -3.84
N PHE A 193 1.25 9.27 -3.01
CA PHE A 193 1.04 8.31 -1.93
C PHE A 193 0.23 8.91 -0.78
N ASP A 194 0.63 10.09 -0.30
CA ASP A 194 -0.06 10.82 0.78
C ASP A 194 -1.49 11.19 0.35
N GLY A 195 -1.67 11.54 -0.91
CA GLY A 195 -2.95 11.93 -1.49
C GLY A 195 -4.02 10.84 -1.48
N ILE A 196 -3.66 9.56 -1.32
CA ILE A 196 -4.59 8.44 -1.15
C ILE A 196 -4.56 7.90 0.30
N ASN A 197 -3.87 8.59 1.21
CA ASN A 197 -3.66 8.21 2.60
C ASN A 197 -2.84 6.92 2.77
N GLY A 198 -1.92 6.63 1.84
CA GLY A 198 -1.04 5.47 1.92
C GLY A 198 -1.75 4.12 1.76
N PHE A 199 -1.19 3.08 2.38
CA PHE A 199 -1.81 1.76 2.44
C PHE A 199 -3.01 1.76 3.39
N ASP A 200 -4.05 0.98 3.08
CA ASP A 200 -5.18 0.75 3.99
C ASP A 200 -4.78 -0.26 5.07
N GLU A 201 -4.64 0.20 6.32
CA GLU A 201 -4.20 -0.61 7.46
C GLU A 201 -5.25 -1.64 7.95
N ARG A 202 -6.45 -1.65 7.36
CA ARG A 202 -7.44 -2.70 7.59
C ARG A 202 -7.12 -4.01 6.90
N PHE A 203 -6.18 -4.03 5.94
CA PHE A 203 -5.61 -5.26 5.43
C PHE A 203 -4.71 -5.89 6.50
N ILE A 204 -5.18 -7.00 7.07
CA ILE A 204 -4.53 -7.75 8.15
C ILE A 204 -4.18 -9.13 7.64
N GLY A 205 -2.95 -9.56 7.88
CA GLY A 205 -2.46 -10.80 7.31
C GLY A 205 -1.94 -10.61 5.89
N TRP A 206 -1.80 -11.67 5.15
CA TRP A 206 -1.14 -11.68 3.86
C TRP A 206 -2.12 -11.46 2.70
N GLY A 207 -1.79 -10.51 1.81
CA GLY A 207 -2.35 -10.36 0.46
C GLY A 207 -3.37 -9.24 0.30
N GLN A 208 -3.49 -8.78 -0.93
CA GLN A 208 -4.38 -7.78 -1.53
C GLN A 208 -4.13 -6.31 -1.15
N GLU A 209 -3.32 -5.99 -0.15
CA GLU A 209 -3.00 -4.60 0.23
C GLU A 209 -2.33 -3.82 -0.92
N ASP A 210 -1.49 -4.50 -1.70
CA ASP A 210 -0.80 -3.93 -2.87
C ASP A 210 -1.76 -3.67 -4.03
N ASP A 211 -2.63 -4.65 -4.32
CA ASP A 211 -3.64 -4.52 -5.36
C ASP A 211 -4.63 -3.40 -5.01
N ASP A 212 -5.02 -3.26 -3.74
CA ASP A 212 -5.86 -2.18 -3.25
C ASP A 212 -5.21 -0.81 -3.45
N LEU A 213 -3.94 -0.66 -3.01
CA LEU A 213 -3.17 0.57 -3.23
C LEU A 213 -3.14 0.93 -4.72
N GLY A 214 -2.83 -0.06 -5.57
CA GLY A 214 -2.78 0.13 -7.02
C GLY A 214 -4.12 0.58 -7.63
N LEU A 215 -5.25 0.07 -7.14
CA LEU A 215 -6.59 0.48 -7.60
C LEU A 215 -6.92 1.92 -7.16
N ARG A 216 -6.61 2.28 -5.89
CA ARG A 216 -6.83 3.64 -5.38
C ARG A 216 -5.96 4.67 -6.08
N LEU A 217 -4.70 4.36 -6.37
CA LEU A 217 -3.82 5.21 -7.18
C LEU A 217 -4.42 5.47 -8.57
N ARG A 218 -4.90 4.43 -9.26
CA ARG A 218 -5.55 4.57 -10.56
C ARG A 218 -6.83 5.41 -10.50
N ALA A 219 -7.66 5.20 -9.48
CA ALA A 219 -8.87 5.98 -9.25
C ALA A 219 -8.56 7.47 -9.08
N ARG A 220 -7.41 7.80 -8.47
CA ARG A 220 -6.91 9.18 -8.33
C ARG A 220 -6.21 9.71 -9.60
N GLY A 221 -6.12 8.90 -10.65
CA GLY A 221 -5.48 9.30 -11.91
C GLY A 221 -3.97 9.06 -11.98
N VAL A 222 -3.38 8.44 -10.95
CA VAL A 222 -1.97 8.04 -10.97
C VAL A 222 -1.78 6.84 -11.89
N ARG A 223 -0.85 6.95 -12.83
CA ARG A 223 -0.51 5.87 -13.76
C ARG A 223 0.43 4.87 -13.09
N LEU A 224 0.23 3.58 -13.35
CA LEU A 224 1.18 2.55 -12.98
C LEU A 224 1.97 2.15 -14.23
N GLU A 225 3.30 2.30 -14.18
CA GLU A 225 4.22 1.94 -15.27
C GLU A 225 5.25 0.92 -14.79
N SER A 226 5.57 -0.08 -15.59
CA SER A 226 6.63 -1.03 -15.25
C SER A 226 8.00 -0.42 -15.48
N ILE A 227 8.94 -0.64 -14.55
CA ILE A 227 10.37 -0.28 -14.70
C ILE A 227 11.24 -1.48 -15.09
N LEU A 228 10.64 -2.63 -15.37
CA LEU A 228 11.35 -3.89 -15.63
C LEU A 228 12.24 -3.85 -16.88
N ASP A 229 12.05 -2.90 -17.79
CA ASP A 229 12.94 -2.66 -18.92
C ASP A 229 14.28 -2.01 -18.51
N ARG A 230 14.37 -1.45 -17.31
CA ARG A 230 15.55 -0.73 -16.81
C ARG A 230 16.26 -1.47 -15.68
N THR A 231 15.48 -1.99 -14.74
CA THR A 231 16.01 -2.63 -13.54
C THR A 231 15.01 -3.66 -12.99
N CYS A 232 15.49 -4.56 -12.16
CA CYS A 232 14.67 -5.38 -11.27
C CYS A 232 15.50 -5.75 -10.04
N SER A 233 14.88 -5.82 -8.87
CA SER A 233 15.50 -6.27 -7.65
C SER A 233 15.66 -7.80 -7.64
N LEU A 234 16.39 -8.33 -6.66
CA LEU A 234 16.71 -9.74 -6.50
C LEU A 234 16.18 -10.24 -5.16
N HIS A 235 15.19 -11.10 -5.22
CA HIS A 235 14.61 -11.70 -4.02
C HIS A 235 15.51 -12.83 -3.51
N VAL A 236 16.09 -12.63 -2.34
CA VAL A 236 16.89 -13.64 -1.64
C VAL A 236 15.98 -14.79 -1.23
N TRP A 237 16.40 -16.01 -1.51
CA TRP A 237 15.58 -17.18 -1.25
C TRP A 237 15.28 -17.38 0.23
N HIS A 238 14.06 -17.72 0.51
CA HIS A 238 13.60 -18.22 1.79
C HIS A 238 12.45 -19.21 1.58
N ALA A 239 12.21 -20.08 2.53
CA ALA A 239 11.07 -20.99 2.50
C ALA A 239 9.76 -20.21 2.38
N THR A 240 8.93 -20.56 1.42
CA THR A 240 7.62 -19.93 1.22
C THR A 240 6.68 -20.34 2.34
N ASP A 241 5.90 -19.42 2.89
CA ASP A 241 4.82 -19.75 3.80
C ASP A 241 3.83 -20.69 3.08
N PRO A 242 3.65 -21.93 3.56
CA PRO A 242 2.79 -22.91 2.90
C PRO A 242 1.31 -22.47 2.84
N THR A 243 0.91 -21.54 3.69
CA THR A 243 -0.46 -21.01 3.74
C THR A 243 -0.69 -19.83 2.78
N ALA A 244 0.37 -19.25 2.20
CA ALA A 244 0.28 -18.05 1.36
C ALA A 244 -0.70 -18.22 0.17
N ALA A 245 -0.64 -19.35 -0.53
CA ALA A 245 -1.51 -19.60 -1.68
C ALA A 245 -2.99 -19.75 -1.29
N ALA A 246 -3.28 -20.34 -0.13
CA ALA A 246 -4.63 -20.46 0.40
C ALA A 246 -5.15 -19.08 0.87
N ARG A 247 -4.33 -18.33 1.60
CA ARG A 247 -4.67 -16.97 2.08
C ARG A 247 -4.94 -16.00 0.93
N TRP A 248 -4.23 -16.14 -0.18
CA TRP A 248 -4.48 -15.33 -1.38
C TRP A 248 -5.89 -15.56 -1.96
N ARG A 249 -6.40 -16.78 -1.95
CA ARG A 249 -7.70 -17.14 -2.53
C ARG A 249 -8.85 -16.98 -1.56
N ASP A 250 -8.66 -17.38 -0.30
CA ASP A 250 -9.71 -17.55 0.69
C ASP A 250 -9.39 -16.85 2.03
N GLY A 251 -8.35 -16.00 2.07
CA GLY A 251 -7.93 -15.30 3.28
C GLY A 251 -8.90 -14.20 3.72
N PRO A 252 -8.73 -13.66 4.93
CA PRO A 252 -9.65 -12.68 5.52
C PRO A 252 -9.70 -11.36 4.73
N ASN A 253 -8.68 -11.03 3.95
CA ASN A 253 -8.64 -9.85 3.11
C ASN A 253 -9.48 -9.96 1.84
N VAL A 254 -9.81 -11.19 1.38
CA VAL A 254 -10.50 -11.42 0.10
C VAL A 254 -11.87 -10.75 0.04
N PRO A 255 -12.79 -10.96 1.00
CA PRO A 255 -14.09 -10.30 0.96
C PRO A 255 -13.98 -8.78 1.10
N TYR A 256 -13.03 -8.28 1.89
CA TYR A 256 -12.78 -6.84 2.02
C TYR A 256 -12.27 -6.24 0.71
N PHE A 257 -11.34 -6.90 0.04
CA PHE A 257 -10.82 -6.47 -1.27
C PHE A 257 -11.88 -6.57 -2.38
N ALA A 258 -12.72 -7.60 -2.36
CA ALA A 258 -13.74 -7.86 -3.38
C ALA A 258 -14.98 -6.96 -3.28
N ARG A 259 -15.06 -6.07 -2.27
CA ARG A 259 -16.17 -5.11 -2.14
C ARG A 259 -16.32 -4.26 -3.41
N HIS A 260 -17.55 -3.93 -3.78
CA HIS A 260 -17.83 -3.16 -4.98
C HIS A 260 -17.39 -1.69 -4.85
N GLY A 261 -17.79 -1.02 -3.76
CA GLY A 261 -17.37 0.35 -3.45
C GLY A 261 -16.04 0.42 -2.72
N ARG A 262 -15.25 1.44 -3.05
CA ARG A 262 -13.93 1.65 -2.45
C ARG A 262 -13.60 3.13 -2.42
N LEU A 263 -13.22 3.63 -1.24
CA LEU A 263 -12.76 5.00 -1.12
C LEU A 263 -11.38 5.14 -1.77
N THR A 264 -11.22 6.16 -2.62
CA THR A 264 -9.92 6.51 -3.21
C THR A 264 -8.92 6.91 -2.12
N VAL A 265 -9.38 7.63 -1.10
CA VAL A 265 -8.60 7.98 0.09
C VAL A 265 -9.05 7.06 1.23
N CYS A 266 -8.28 6.03 1.56
CA CYS A 266 -8.66 5.09 2.61
C CYS A 266 -8.83 5.78 3.96
N ARG A 267 -9.66 5.21 4.85
CA ARG A 267 -9.94 5.80 6.16
C ARG A 267 -8.82 5.56 7.16
N HIS A 268 -8.24 4.37 7.14
CA HIS A 268 -7.21 3.94 8.08
C HIS A 268 -5.90 3.72 7.30
N GLY A 269 -5.15 4.80 7.14
CA GLY A 269 -3.89 4.80 6.39
C GLY A 269 -2.80 5.57 7.12
N LEU A 270 -2.09 6.46 6.43
CA LEU A 270 -1.08 7.33 7.05
C LEU A 270 -1.64 8.12 8.24
N VAL A 271 -2.90 8.49 8.16
CA VAL A 271 -3.68 9.05 9.26
C VAL A 271 -5.03 8.36 9.35
N ASP A 272 -5.57 8.28 10.56
CA ASP A 272 -6.96 7.89 10.75
C ASP A 272 -7.88 9.04 10.34
N ARG A 273 -8.83 8.75 9.44
CA ARG A 273 -9.84 9.69 8.97
C ARG A 273 -11.16 9.41 9.69
N PRO A 274 -11.50 10.15 10.76
CA PRO A 274 -12.78 9.99 11.43
C PRO A 274 -13.94 10.33 10.49
N ALA A 275 -15.16 9.89 10.82
CA ALA A 275 -16.34 10.15 10.01
C ALA A 275 -16.54 11.64 9.68
N ALA A 276 -16.09 12.54 10.54
CA ALA A 276 -16.17 14.00 10.33
C ALA A 276 -15.37 14.49 9.12
N THR A 277 -14.31 13.78 8.70
CA THR A 277 -13.44 14.17 7.59
C THR A 277 -13.83 13.52 6.26
N VAL A 278 -14.78 12.62 6.28
CA VAL A 278 -15.33 11.96 5.07
C VAL A 278 -16.51 12.79 4.55
N VAL A 279 -16.65 12.89 3.23
CA VAL A 279 -17.75 13.60 2.61
C VAL A 279 -18.94 12.65 2.44
N TRP A 280 -20.00 12.89 3.24
CA TRP A 280 -21.19 12.05 3.25
C TRP A 280 -22.32 12.64 2.41
N GLY A 281 -22.93 11.79 1.60
CA GLY A 281 -24.22 12.05 0.97
C GLY A 281 -25.34 11.52 1.87
N LEU A 282 -26.23 12.40 2.32
CA LEU A 282 -27.41 12.02 3.09
C LEU A 282 -28.67 12.45 2.33
N PRO A 283 -29.72 11.60 2.28
CA PRO A 283 -30.98 12.01 1.69
C PRO A 283 -31.60 13.17 2.50
N HIS A 284 -32.35 14.05 1.83
CA HIS A 284 -32.97 15.21 2.49
C HIS A 284 -34.01 14.82 3.54
N ASP A 285 -34.61 13.66 3.38
CA ASP A 285 -35.64 13.08 4.25
C ASP A 285 -35.08 12.06 5.24
N ILE A 286 -33.74 12.03 5.45
CA ILE A 286 -33.11 11.05 6.33
C ILE A 286 -33.71 11.06 7.75
N ALA A 287 -34.14 12.20 8.24
CA ALA A 287 -34.74 12.35 9.56
C ALA A 287 -36.23 11.93 9.64
N ALA A 288 -36.82 11.44 8.52
CA ALA A 288 -38.19 10.99 8.51
C ALA A 288 -38.47 9.69 9.30
N THR A 289 -37.41 8.98 9.71
CA THR A 289 -37.49 7.74 10.50
C THR A 289 -36.60 7.80 11.73
N PRO A 290 -36.93 7.04 12.81
CA PRO A 290 -36.09 6.97 14.02
C PRO A 290 -34.66 6.56 13.71
N LEU A 291 -34.44 5.55 12.84
CA LEU A 291 -33.12 5.11 12.42
C LEU A 291 -32.38 6.23 11.65
N GLY A 292 -33.05 6.89 10.73
CA GLY A 292 -32.48 8.01 9.99
C GLY A 292 -32.07 9.18 10.88
N MET A 293 -32.88 9.50 11.90
CA MET A 293 -32.52 10.49 12.90
C MET A 293 -31.26 10.09 13.70
N ALA A 294 -31.13 8.81 14.05
CA ALA A 294 -29.97 8.30 14.75
C ALA A 294 -28.70 8.39 13.88
N VAL A 295 -28.77 7.97 12.60
CA VAL A 295 -27.67 8.14 11.62
C VAL A 295 -27.31 9.61 11.46
N ALA A 296 -28.29 10.50 11.32
CA ALA A 296 -28.05 11.93 11.17
C ALA A 296 -27.39 12.57 12.41
N ARG A 297 -27.73 12.10 13.61
CA ARG A 297 -27.07 12.51 14.87
C ARG A 297 -25.60 12.08 14.89
N GLN A 298 -25.31 10.83 14.57
CA GLN A 298 -23.94 10.31 14.53
C GLN A 298 -23.04 11.07 13.52
N LEU A 299 -23.65 11.58 12.43
CA LEU A 299 -22.98 12.38 11.40
C LEU A 299 -23.19 13.90 11.56
N ALA A 300 -23.59 14.39 12.72
CA ALA A 300 -23.90 15.81 12.92
C ALA A 300 -22.69 16.73 12.65
N GLY A 301 -21.49 16.30 13.01
CA GLY A 301 -20.23 17.02 12.75
C GLY A 301 -19.52 16.68 11.43
N ALA A 302 -20.12 15.82 10.60
CA ALA A 302 -19.47 15.34 9.37
C ALA A 302 -19.69 16.32 8.20
N THR A 303 -18.73 16.33 7.27
CA THR A 303 -18.87 17.09 6.01
C THR A 303 -19.96 16.46 5.15
N ARG A 304 -20.94 17.25 4.72
CA ARG A 304 -22.08 16.79 3.92
C ARG A 304 -22.03 17.36 2.51
N ALA A 305 -22.18 16.50 1.51
CA ALA A 305 -22.34 16.92 0.14
C ALA A 305 -23.71 17.58 -0.07
N ALA A 306 -23.76 18.66 -0.86
CA ALA A 306 -25.03 19.25 -1.30
C ALA A 306 -25.83 18.25 -2.17
N ALA A 307 -27.12 18.51 -2.35
CA ALA A 307 -27.97 17.67 -3.19
C ALA A 307 -27.41 17.56 -4.61
N GLY A 308 -27.31 16.33 -5.13
CA GLY A 308 -26.77 16.03 -6.46
C GLY A 308 -25.26 16.17 -6.63
N VAL A 309 -24.53 16.63 -5.59
CA VAL A 309 -23.07 16.73 -5.62
C VAL A 309 -22.44 15.38 -5.26
N ALA A 310 -21.34 15.02 -5.92
CA ALA A 310 -20.57 13.81 -5.62
C ALA A 310 -20.07 13.78 -4.17
N CYS A 311 -20.03 12.57 -3.58
CA CYS A 311 -19.58 12.33 -2.21
C CYS A 311 -18.68 11.09 -2.15
N GLU A 312 -18.00 10.90 -1.01
CA GLU A 312 -17.24 9.67 -0.78
C GLU A 312 -18.18 8.52 -0.41
N ILE A 313 -19.12 8.76 0.51
CA ILE A 313 -20.10 7.74 0.93
C ILE A 313 -21.52 8.32 0.80
N ASP A 314 -22.35 7.72 -0.06
CA ASP A 314 -23.77 8.02 -0.11
C ASP A 314 -24.55 7.02 0.76
N VAL A 315 -25.43 7.52 1.64
CA VAL A 315 -26.13 6.72 2.65
C VAL A 315 -27.61 6.68 2.36
N VAL A 316 -28.20 5.49 2.41
CA VAL A 316 -29.65 5.30 2.48
C VAL A 316 -30.01 4.53 3.74
N VAL A 317 -31.24 4.72 4.25
CA VAL A 317 -31.72 4.10 5.49
C VAL A 317 -32.99 3.33 5.22
N ARG A 318 -33.14 2.15 5.82
CA ARG A 318 -34.37 1.34 5.75
C ARG A 318 -34.87 0.94 7.15
N PRO A 319 -36.15 1.05 7.45
CA PRO A 319 -37.23 1.48 6.57
C PRO A 319 -37.13 2.97 6.18
N GLY A 320 -37.52 3.30 4.95
CA GLY A 320 -37.56 4.65 4.39
C GLY A 320 -37.68 4.60 2.88
N ARG A 321 -37.95 5.75 2.26
CA ARG A 321 -38.10 5.88 0.79
C ARG A 321 -36.82 6.32 0.06
N ALA A 322 -35.76 6.58 0.80
CA ALA A 322 -34.52 7.07 0.22
C ALA A 322 -33.91 6.05 -0.76
N SER A 323 -33.35 6.54 -1.84
CA SER A 323 -32.57 5.80 -2.82
C SER A 323 -31.22 6.51 -3.02
N PHE A 324 -30.22 5.81 -3.53
CA PHE A 324 -28.97 6.43 -3.91
C PHE A 324 -29.19 7.39 -5.08
N THR A 325 -28.86 8.66 -4.89
CA THR A 325 -29.17 9.72 -5.87
C THR A 325 -27.93 10.50 -6.30
N ARG A 326 -26.75 10.18 -5.72
CA ARG A 326 -25.50 10.89 -5.98
C ARG A 326 -24.46 9.99 -6.60
N PRO A 327 -23.52 10.52 -7.39
CA PRO A 327 -22.26 9.84 -7.66
C PRO A 327 -21.49 9.68 -6.33
N ALA A 328 -21.11 8.45 -6.00
CA ALA A 328 -20.40 8.14 -4.77
C ALA A 328 -19.31 7.07 -5.02
N GLU A 329 -18.24 7.12 -4.24
CA GLU A 329 -17.21 6.08 -4.25
C GLU A 329 -17.70 4.82 -3.51
N CYS A 330 -18.56 4.99 -2.51
CA CYS A 330 -19.21 3.91 -1.77
C CYS A 330 -20.68 4.25 -1.48
N ARG A 331 -21.57 3.28 -1.69
CA ARG A 331 -23.00 3.35 -1.40
C ARG A 331 -23.35 2.47 -0.24
N LEU A 332 -23.67 3.09 0.90
CA LEU A 332 -23.95 2.41 2.16
C LEU A 332 -25.47 2.35 2.41
N ALA A 333 -26.02 1.15 2.55
CA ALA A 333 -27.38 0.95 3.05
C ALA A 333 -27.34 0.57 4.54
N VAL A 334 -27.96 1.39 5.39
CA VAL A 334 -28.15 1.13 6.83
C VAL A 334 -29.58 0.62 7.03
N ILE A 335 -29.73 -0.59 7.55
CA ILE A 335 -31.01 -1.29 7.62
C ILE A 335 -31.31 -1.66 9.08
N ALA A 336 -32.52 -1.33 9.55
CA ALA A 336 -32.95 -1.73 10.88
C ALA A 336 -33.03 -3.26 11.00
N ALA A 337 -32.69 -3.79 12.16
CA ALA A 337 -32.86 -5.20 12.46
C ALA A 337 -34.30 -5.66 12.21
N GLY A 338 -34.49 -6.82 11.59
CA GLY A 338 -35.78 -7.33 11.17
C GLY A 338 -36.37 -6.72 9.89
N THR A 339 -35.66 -5.79 9.23
CA THR A 339 -36.04 -5.25 7.92
C THR A 339 -35.20 -5.91 6.84
N GLU A 340 -35.83 -6.45 5.80
CA GLU A 340 -35.13 -7.01 4.65
C GLU A 340 -34.82 -5.91 3.63
N PRO A 341 -33.60 -5.91 3.04
CA PRO A 341 -33.27 -5.00 1.96
C PRO A 341 -34.10 -5.36 0.71
N ASP A 342 -34.71 -4.35 0.10
CA ASP A 342 -35.43 -4.53 -1.17
C ASP A 342 -34.47 -4.81 -2.36
N ALA A 343 -35.05 -5.22 -3.50
CA ALA A 343 -34.26 -5.59 -4.68
C ALA A 343 -33.43 -4.39 -5.22
N ALA A 344 -33.94 -3.17 -5.10
CA ALA A 344 -33.23 -1.96 -5.54
C ALA A 344 -31.99 -1.72 -4.67
N ILE A 345 -32.10 -1.86 -3.36
CA ILE A 345 -30.95 -1.74 -2.44
C ILE A 345 -29.94 -2.88 -2.69
N ARG A 346 -30.40 -4.13 -2.81
CA ARG A 346 -29.50 -5.27 -3.09
C ARG A 346 -28.68 -5.09 -4.38
N SER A 347 -29.26 -4.43 -5.39
CA SER A 347 -28.61 -4.22 -6.68
C SER A 347 -27.76 -2.96 -6.77
N THR A 348 -27.95 -2.00 -5.87
CA THR A 348 -27.31 -0.67 -5.97
C THR A 348 -26.37 -0.35 -4.81
N ALA A 349 -26.52 -0.98 -3.65
CA ALA A 349 -25.63 -0.76 -2.51
C ALA A 349 -24.31 -1.51 -2.69
N ASP A 350 -23.21 -0.85 -2.38
CA ASP A 350 -21.89 -1.46 -2.30
C ASP A 350 -21.68 -2.16 -0.95
N GLN A 351 -22.29 -1.61 0.10
CA GLN A 351 -22.29 -2.17 1.46
C GLN A 351 -23.71 -2.13 2.04
N ILE A 352 -24.10 -3.23 2.70
CA ILE A 352 -25.37 -3.33 3.42
C ILE A 352 -25.05 -3.73 4.85
N VAL A 353 -25.45 -2.91 5.82
CA VAL A 353 -25.25 -3.16 7.25
C VAL A 353 -26.57 -3.16 7.99
N THR A 354 -26.79 -4.16 8.84
CA THR A 354 -27.97 -4.27 9.70
C THR A 354 -27.60 -3.76 11.09
N VAL A 355 -28.40 -2.86 11.65
CA VAL A 355 -28.17 -2.19 12.93
C VAL A 355 -29.38 -2.37 13.86
N SER A 356 -29.10 -2.52 15.15
CA SER A 356 -30.13 -2.71 16.18
C SER A 356 -30.20 -1.56 17.20
N ASP A 357 -29.11 -0.82 17.35
CA ASP A 357 -28.93 0.21 18.37
C ASP A 357 -27.95 1.32 17.91
N GLU A 358 -27.74 2.34 18.75
CA GLU A 358 -26.83 3.45 18.45
C GLU A 358 -25.36 3.03 18.34
N GLN A 359 -24.93 1.99 19.06
CA GLN A 359 -23.56 1.50 18.99
C GLN A 359 -23.31 0.82 17.63
N SER A 360 -24.21 -0.07 17.19
CA SER A 360 -24.11 -0.72 15.89
C SER A 360 -24.19 0.27 14.72
N ILE A 361 -24.93 1.38 14.87
CA ILE A 361 -24.91 2.48 13.90
C ILE A 361 -23.53 3.14 13.86
N ALA A 362 -22.97 3.46 15.03
CA ALA A 362 -21.64 4.09 15.11
C ALA A 362 -20.55 3.18 14.47
N GLU A 363 -20.58 1.87 14.77
CA GLU A 363 -19.68 0.88 14.20
C GLU A 363 -19.85 0.77 12.67
N ALA A 364 -21.09 0.71 12.18
CA ALA A 364 -21.39 0.68 10.75
C ALA A 364 -20.82 1.91 10.01
N LEU A 365 -21.01 3.09 10.56
CA LEU A 365 -20.48 4.34 10.00
C LEU A 365 -18.96 4.44 10.14
N ALA A 366 -18.38 3.89 11.21
CA ALA A 366 -16.94 3.83 11.41
C ALA A 366 -16.24 2.89 10.42
N THR A 367 -16.90 1.81 9.98
CA THR A 367 -16.33 0.81 9.05
C THR A 367 -16.73 1.01 7.60
N ALA A 368 -17.60 1.96 7.28
CA ALA A 368 -18.03 2.27 5.92
C ALA A 368 -16.88 2.76 5.02
N GLY A 369 -16.82 2.30 3.80
CA GLY A 369 -15.86 2.71 2.76
C GLY A 369 -14.70 1.76 2.51
#